data_cc39fda4b7c1e6dd594ae39e716d895c
#
_entry.id   cc39fda4b7c1e6dd594ae39e716d895c
#
_cell.length_a   1.000
_cell.length_b   1.000
_cell.length_c   1.000
_cell.angle_alpha   90.00
_cell.angle_beta   90.00
_cell.angle_gamma   90.00
#
_symmetry.space_group_name_H-M   'P 1'
#
loop_
_entity.id
_entity.type
_entity.pdbx_description
1 polymer ?
#
loop_
_entity_poly.entity_id
_entity_poly.type
_entity_poly.pdbx_seq_one_letter_code
_entity_poly.pdbx_strand_id
1 'polypeptide(L)' 'MTKLYVKRIKAGMMTIEQVPSLWRTQVEEMLKADPEYQG' A
#
# COMPACT_ATOMS: atom_id res chain seq x y z
N MET A 1 -2.08 -8.39 -7.16
CA MET A 1 -1.95 -8.51 -5.71
C MET A 1 -1.62 -7.20 -5.03
N THR A 2 -0.79 -6.37 -5.64
CA THR A 2 -0.43 -5.09 -5.02
C THR A 2 -1.63 -4.18 -4.81
N LYS A 3 -2.60 -4.20 -5.72
CA LYS A 3 -3.79 -3.37 -5.58
C LYS A 3 -4.58 -3.72 -4.31
N LEU A 4 -4.62 -5.00 -3.97
CA LEU A 4 -5.32 -5.42 -2.77
C LEU A 4 -4.66 -4.86 -1.53
N TYR A 5 -3.33 -4.90 -1.49
CA TYR A 5 -2.58 -4.33 -0.36
C TYR A 5 -2.83 -2.84 -0.25
N VAL A 6 -2.78 -2.14 -1.37
CA VAL A 6 -3.02 -0.70 -1.38
C VAL A 6 -4.40 -0.38 -0.83
N LYS A 7 -5.40 -1.14 -1.27
CA LYS A 7 -6.77 -0.94 -0.82
C LYS A 7 -6.88 -1.10 0.69
N ARG A 8 -6.24 -2.14 1.22
CA ARG A 8 -6.31 -2.41 2.65
C ARG A 8 -5.59 -1.35 3.47
N ILE A 9 -4.45 -0.89 2.97
CA ILE A 9 -3.71 0.17 3.66
C ILE A 9 -4.53 1.46 3.68
N LYS A 10 -5.15 1.80 2.56
CA LYS A 10 -5.97 3.01 2.49
C LYS A 10 -7.18 2.92 3.42
N ALA A 11 -7.69 1.71 3.62
CA ALA A 11 -8.82 1.49 4.50
C ALA A 11 -8.41 1.43 5.97
N GLY A 12 -7.11 1.48 6.25
CA GLY A 12 -6.62 1.41 7.63
C GLY A 12 -6.65 0.01 8.20
N MET A 13 -6.76 -1.01 7.35
CA MET A 13 -6.87 -2.40 7.80
C MET A 13 -5.53 -3.10 7.87
N MET A 14 -4.48 -2.51 7.29
CA MET A 14 -3.13 -3.05 7.40
C MET A 14 -2.13 -1.92 7.21
N THR A 15 -0.87 -2.19 7.58
CA THR A 15 0.21 -1.23 7.42
C THR A 15 1.17 -1.69 6.35
N ILE A 16 2.00 -0.76 5.88
CA ILE A 16 2.99 -1.09 4.84
C ILE A 16 3.96 -2.17 5.35
N GLU A 17 4.23 -2.18 6.65
CA GLU A 17 5.15 -3.16 7.22
C GLU A 17 4.59 -4.57 7.17
N GLN A 18 3.28 -4.72 7.08
CA GLN A 18 2.63 -6.02 6.98
C GLN A 18 2.67 -6.58 5.56
N VAL A 19 3.03 -5.75 4.59
CA VAL A 19 3.16 -6.19 3.21
C VAL A 19 4.47 -6.96 3.06
N PRO A 20 4.46 -8.15 2.43
CA PRO A 20 5.69 -8.89 2.19
C PRO A 20 6.72 -8.01 1.47
N SER A 21 7.98 -8.17 1.83
CA SER A 21 9.03 -7.31 1.26
C SER A 21 9.08 -7.38 -0.25
N LEU A 22 8.68 -8.53 -0.81
CA LEU A 22 8.65 -8.73 -2.25
C LEU A 22 7.74 -7.71 -2.95
N TRP A 23 6.63 -7.34 -2.31
CA TRP A 23 5.64 -6.44 -2.88
C TRP A 23 5.69 -5.04 -2.29
N ARG A 24 6.45 -4.86 -1.22
CA ARG A 24 6.42 -3.59 -0.46
C ARG A 24 6.80 -2.39 -1.31
N THR A 25 7.86 -2.53 -2.10
CA THR A 25 8.30 -1.42 -2.95
C THR A 25 7.21 -1.01 -3.93
N GLN A 26 6.56 -2.00 -4.56
CA GLN A 26 5.50 -1.71 -5.50
C GLN A 26 4.32 -1.03 -4.82
N VAL A 27 3.97 -1.51 -3.63
CA VAL A 27 2.86 -0.92 -2.88
C VAL A 27 3.19 0.52 -2.50
N GLU A 28 4.42 0.78 -2.06
CA GLU A 28 4.83 2.13 -1.74
C GLU A 28 4.75 3.06 -2.94
N GLU A 29 5.18 2.56 -4.09
CA GLU A 29 5.12 3.35 -5.32
C GLU A 29 3.67 3.70 -5.67
N MET A 30 2.78 2.74 -5.55
CA MET A 30 1.38 2.97 -5.84
C MET A 30 0.75 3.95 -4.86
N LEU A 31 1.11 3.87 -3.60
CA LEU A 31 0.59 4.80 -2.60
C LEU A 31 1.09 6.22 -2.84
N LYS A 32 2.35 6.36 -3.22
CA LYS A 32 2.90 7.68 -3.52
C LYS A 32 2.19 8.33 -4.70
N ALA A 33 1.78 7.51 -5.66
CA ALA A 33 1.10 8.02 -6.86
C ALA A 33 -0.39 8.23 -6.62
N ASP A 34 -0.92 7.80 -5.48
CA ASP A 34 -2.35 7.89 -5.20
C ASP A 34 -2.67 9.23 -4.55
N PRO A 35 -3.48 10.07 -5.22
CA PRO A 35 -3.78 11.41 -4.69
C PRO A 35 -4.62 11.39 -3.43
N GLU A 36 -5.29 10.28 -3.14
CA GLU A 36 -6.12 10.17 -1.95
C GLU A 36 -5.34 9.74 -0.72
N TYR A 37 -4.16 9.19 -0.91
CA TYR A 37 -3.37 8.68 0.20
C TYR A 37 -2.38 9.74 0.65
N GLN A 38 -2.45 10.13 1.92
CA GLN A 38 -1.61 11.16 2.48
C GLN A 38 -0.52 10.60 3.39
N GLY A 39 -0.48 9.31 3.49
CA GLY A 39 0.39 8.57 4.32
C GLY A 39 1.56 8.88 4.84
#